data_5cb66f8b17e1a62649a75798969b9b57
#
_entry.id   5cb66f8b17e1a62649a75798969b9b57
#
_cell.length_a   1.000
_cell.length_b   1.000
_cell.length_c   1.000
_cell.angle_alpha   90.00
_cell.angle_beta   90.00
_cell.angle_gamma   90.00
#
_symmetry.space_group_name_H-M   'P 1'
#
loop_
_entity.id
_entity.type
_entity.pdbx_description
1 polymer ?
#
loop_
_entity_poly.entity_id
_entity_poly.type
_entity_poly.pdbx_seq_one_letter_code
_entity_poly.pdbx_strand_id
1 'polypeptide(L)'
;MQLRAKVCIPIAAITLAIGIGCYFIIQKQFEQLNDTNIQNLVEARASQMQQAIELCSEQAMRMAALVSRLPEVEAAYKTALAGNIDDENSATSQKGREMLRASLAPMIDGFAAVIGEKPQIHYHLPPARSFARLWRDKQTKKGDKWVDISDDLTSFRPTVLDVNKNGKALSGVEVGSGGFEIRGLAPVTGLAGNQLGSVEVLVSFTHVLDGLNSGAGQTALLYMNAEHLKFATGLQDKDKHPIVAESYVLVRGTKEGK
;
A
#
# COMPACT_ATOMS: atom_id res chain seq x y z
N MET A 1 68.90 16.91 -39.28
CA MET A 1 67.62 16.22 -38.89
C MET A 1 67.60 15.63 -37.44
N GLN A 2 68.78 15.23 -36.92
CA GLN A 2 68.77 14.54 -35.56
C GLN A 2 68.45 15.43 -34.35
N LEU A 3 68.73 16.75 -34.38
CA LEU A 3 68.50 17.62 -33.25
C LEU A 3 66.98 17.88 -32.98
N ARG A 4 66.22 18.07 -34.07
CA ARG A 4 64.72 18.27 -33.95
C ARG A 4 64.01 17.05 -33.38
N ALA A 5 64.39 15.84 -33.76
CA ALA A 5 63.82 14.60 -33.23
C ALA A 5 64.13 14.42 -31.71
N LYS A 6 65.34 14.75 -31.29
CA LYS A 6 65.79 14.65 -29.91
C LYS A 6 65.03 15.58 -28.95
N VAL A 7 64.42 16.67 -29.42
CA VAL A 7 63.61 17.60 -28.59
C VAL A 7 62.16 17.35 -28.80
N CYS A 8 61.66 17.12 -29.99
CA CYS A 8 60.20 16.96 -30.23
C CYS A 8 59.65 15.64 -29.70
N ILE A 9 60.38 14.53 -29.73
CA ILE A 9 59.91 13.23 -29.24
C ILE A 9 59.64 13.24 -27.71
N PRO A 10 60.55 13.70 -26.84
CA PRO A 10 60.27 13.75 -25.41
C PRO A 10 59.15 14.72 -25.07
N ILE A 11 59.05 15.88 -25.73
CA ILE A 11 57.94 16.80 -25.52
C ILE A 11 56.61 16.15 -25.88
N ALA A 12 56.49 15.49 -27.03
CA ALA A 12 55.30 14.78 -27.43
C ALA A 12 54.95 13.64 -26.46
N ALA A 13 55.94 12.89 -25.97
CA ALA A 13 55.71 11.86 -24.96
C ALA A 13 55.19 12.41 -23.61
N ILE A 14 55.76 13.51 -23.14
CA ILE A 14 55.29 14.18 -21.92
C ILE A 14 53.87 14.72 -22.10
N THR A 15 53.59 15.38 -23.23
CA THR A 15 52.24 15.88 -23.52
C THR A 15 51.20 14.76 -23.57
N LEU A 16 51.55 13.64 -24.19
CA LEU A 16 50.72 12.46 -24.26
C LEU A 16 50.47 11.86 -22.86
N ALA A 17 51.52 11.74 -22.06
CA ALA A 17 51.40 11.23 -20.68
C ALA A 17 50.51 12.11 -19.81
N ILE A 18 50.65 13.44 -19.92
CA ILE A 18 49.77 14.40 -19.21
C ILE A 18 48.32 14.25 -19.72
N GLY A 19 48.11 14.15 -21.02
CA GLY A 19 46.79 13.98 -21.61
C GLY A 19 46.10 12.70 -21.11
N ILE A 20 46.83 11.58 -21.06
CA ILE A 20 46.32 10.32 -20.51
C ILE A 20 46.01 10.46 -19.02
N GLY A 21 46.91 11.09 -18.24
CA GLY A 21 46.66 11.32 -16.82
C GLY A 21 45.42 12.17 -16.55
N CYS A 22 45.26 13.28 -17.28
CA CYS A 22 44.08 14.13 -17.22
C CYS A 22 42.79 13.36 -17.59
N TYR A 23 42.86 12.53 -18.64
CA TYR A 23 41.71 11.70 -19.05
C TYR A 23 41.22 10.79 -17.91
N PHE A 24 42.15 10.06 -17.26
CA PHE A 24 41.76 9.18 -16.15
C PHE A 24 41.23 9.94 -14.93
N ILE A 25 41.77 11.11 -14.61
CA ILE A 25 41.28 11.95 -13.53
C ILE A 25 39.86 12.44 -13.85
N ILE A 26 39.62 12.91 -15.07
CA ILE A 26 38.28 13.39 -15.49
C ILE A 26 37.27 12.25 -15.46
N GLN A 27 37.64 11.08 -15.98
CA GLN A 27 36.77 9.89 -15.96
C GLN A 27 36.37 9.54 -14.53
N LYS A 28 37.32 9.44 -13.61
CA LYS A 28 37.07 9.13 -12.21
C LYS A 28 36.19 10.17 -11.54
N GLN A 29 36.41 11.46 -11.80
CA GLN A 29 35.57 12.53 -11.26
C GLN A 29 34.15 12.48 -11.82
N PHE A 30 34.00 12.16 -13.12
CA PHE A 30 32.71 12.02 -13.76
C PHE A 30 31.91 10.84 -13.17
N GLU A 31 32.54 9.68 -12.98
CA GLU A 31 31.94 8.52 -12.33
C GLU A 31 31.48 8.86 -10.90
N GLN A 32 32.34 9.47 -10.08
CA GLN A 32 31.99 9.88 -8.73
C GLN A 32 30.82 10.88 -8.68
N LEU A 33 30.83 11.86 -9.59
CA LEU A 33 29.74 12.84 -9.68
C LEU A 33 28.43 12.17 -10.10
N ASN A 34 28.48 11.26 -11.06
CA ASN A 34 27.32 10.51 -11.52
C ASN A 34 26.74 9.63 -10.41
N ASP A 35 27.58 8.88 -9.70
CA ASP A 35 27.17 8.04 -8.57
C ASP A 35 26.54 8.88 -7.45
N THR A 36 27.15 10.02 -7.11
CA THR A 36 26.62 10.94 -6.10
C THR A 36 25.24 11.50 -6.53
N ASN A 37 25.09 11.88 -7.79
CA ASN A 37 23.83 12.39 -8.32
C ASN A 37 22.73 11.31 -8.31
N ILE A 38 23.09 10.06 -8.67
CA ILE A 38 22.15 8.93 -8.60
C ILE A 38 21.72 8.68 -7.16
N GLN A 39 22.66 8.63 -6.21
CA GLN A 39 22.35 8.44 -4.81
C GLN A 39 21.42 9.54 -4.27
N ASN A 40 21.75 10.81 -4.51
CA ASN A 40 20.91 11.94 -4.10
C ASN A 40 19.50 11.85 -4.69
N LEU A 41 19.38 11.45 -5.96
CA LEU A 41 18.08 11.25 -6.60
C LEU A 41 17.28 10.13 -5.95
N VAL A 42 17.91 8.99 -5.66
CA VAL A 42 17.27 7.84 -5.01
C VAL A 42 16.80 8.22 -3.60
N GLU A 43 17.65 8.88 -2.81
CA GLU A 43 17.30 9.34 -1.46
C GLU A 43 16.14 10.35 -1.47
N ALA A 44 16.16 11.32 -2.41
CA ALA A 44 15.08 12.27 -2.57
C ALA A 44 13.75 11.57 -2.93
N ARG A 45 13.79 10.57 -3.82
CA ARG A 45 12.60 9.79 -4.21
C ARG A 45 12.10 8.90 -3.09
N ALA A 46 12.98 8.27 -2.33
CA ALA A 46 12.62 7.49 -1.16
C ALA A 46 11.92 8.36 -0.09
N SER A 47 12.46 9.55 0.16
CA SER A 47 11.86 10.51 1.09
C SER A 47 10.47 10.98 0.61
N GLN A 48 10.31 11.30 -0.68
CA GLN A 48 9.02 11.66 -1.26
C GLN A 48 7.99 10.52 -1.11
N MET A 49 8.42 9.27 -1.37
CA MET A 49 7.56 8.10 -1.22
C MET A 49 7.12 7.92 0.24
N GLN A 50 8.04 8.04 1.18
CA GLN A 50 7.74 7.94 2.61
C GLN A 50 6.72 9.01 3.05
N GLN A 51 6.93 10.26 2.67
CA GLN A 51 6.01 11.36 2.99
C GLN A 51 4.62 11.13 2.37
N ALA A 52 4.55 10.64 1.13
CA ALA A 52 3.29 10.33 0.49
C ALA A 52 2.54 9.18 1.20
N ILE A 53 3.25 8.13 1.64
CA ILE A 53 2.68 7.03 2.42
C ILE A 53 2.15 7.55 3.77
N GLU A 54 2.92 8.36 4.49
CA GLU A 54 2.49 8.96 5.76
C GLU A 54 1.23 9.80 5.59
N LEU A 55 1.19 10.67 4.59
CA LEU A 55 0.03 11.50 4.30
C LEU A 55 -1.21 10.65 3.97
N CYS A 56 -1.07 9.67 3.09
CA CYS A 56 -2.16 8.74 2.74
C CYS A 56 -2.65 7.95 3.97
N SER A 57 -1.72 7.49 4.81
CA SER A 57 -2.02 6.75 6.04
C SER A 57 -2.81 7.60 7.04
N GLU A 58 -2.40 8.86 7.22
CA GLU A 58 -3.10 9.79 8.10
C GLU A 58 -4.50 10.14 7.58
N GLN A 59 -4.64 10.39 6.28
CA GLN A 59 -5.94 10.64 5.65
C GLN A 59 -6.88 9.43 5.79
N ALA A 60 -6.37 8.21 5.56
CA ALA A 60 -7.11 6.98 5.77
C ALA A 60 -7.58 6.83 7.23
N MET A 61 -6.71 7.11 8.20
CA MET A 61 -7.05 7.05 9.62
C MET A 61 -8.10 8.11 10.00
N ARG A 62 -8.00 9.33 9.50
CA ARG A 62 -8.99 10.40 9.72
C ARG A 62 -10.36 10.01 9.17
N MET A 63 -10.41 9.41 7.97
CA MET A 63 -11.65 8.89 7.39
C MET A 63 -12.20 7.73 8.21
N ALA A 64 -11.36 6.77 8.64
CA ALA A 64 -11.78 5.68 9.52
C ALA A 64 -12.38 6.21 10.83
N ALA A 65 -11.74 7.21 11.46
CA ALA A 65 -12.24 7.85 12.66
C ALA A 65 -13.61 8.51 12.45
N LEU A 66 -13.81 9.19 11.32
CA LEU A 66 -15.08 9.82 10.98
C LEU A 66 -16.22 8.79 10.87
N VAL A 67 -15.99 7.69 10.13
CA VAL A 67 -17.03 6.68 9.90
C VAL A 67 -17.21 5.71 11.08
N SER A 68 -16.31 5.70 12.06
CA SER A 68 -16.36 4.81 13.21
C SER A 68 -17.46 5.16 14.22
N ARG A 69 -17.98 6.39 14.18
CA ARG A 69 -18.92 6.93 15.19
C ARG A 69 -20.33 7.20 14.66
N LEU A 70 -20.65 6.72 13.47
CA LEU A 70 -21.97 6.91 12.89
C LEU A 70 -23.02 6.09 13.66
N PRO A 71 -24.21 6.64 13.98
CA PRO A 71 -25.25 5.93 14.72
C PRO A 71 -25.68 4.62 14.05
N GLU A 72 -25.71 4.59 12.72
CA GLU A 72 -26.06 3.44 11.90
C GLU A 72 -25.06 2.30 12.09
N VAL A 73 -23.77 2.65 12.28
CA VAL A 73 -22.71 1.68 12.57
C VAL A 73 -22.94 1.01 13.91
N GLU A 74 -23.23 1.79 14.97
CA GLU A 74 -23.54 1.22 16.28
C GLU A 74 -24.74 0.28 16.23
N ALA A 75 -25.83 0.64 15.54
CA ALA A 75 -27.02 -0.18 15.40
C ALA A 75 -26.72 -1.53 14.73
N ALA A 76 -25.91 -1.51 13.66
CA ALA A 76 -25.48 -2.70 12.95
C ALA A 76 -24.60 -3.61 13.81
N TYR A 77 -23.65 -3.03 14.56
CA TYR A 77 -22.80 -3.80 15.49
C TYR A 77 -23.62 -4.43 16.63
N LYS A 78 -24.57 -3.71 17.21
CA LYS A 78 -25.47 -4.28 18.24
C LYS A 78 -26.24 -5.47 17.69
N THR A 79 -26.70 -5.41 16.45
CA THR A 79 -27.38 -6.53 15.80
C THR A 79 -26.44 -7.72 15.60
N ALA A 80 -25.21 -7.50 15.11
CA ALA A 80 -24.24 -8.57 14.89
C ALA A 80 -23.79 -9.24 16.20
N LEU A 81 -23.49 -8.42 17.22
CA LEU A 81 -22.99 -8.87 18.53
C LEU A 81 -24.07 -9.57 19.39
N ALA A 82 -25.35 -9.49 19.01
CA ALA A 82 -26.41 -10.22 19.66
C ALA A 82 -26.40 -11.74 19.40
N GLY A 83 -25.60 -12.20 18.43
CA GLY A 83 -25.46 -13.62 18.11
C GLY A 83 -24.03 -14.12 18.28
N ASN A 84 -23.77 -15.32 17.76
CA ASN A 84 -22.43 -15.91 17.78
C ASN A 84 -21.56 -15.29 16.68
N ILE A 85 -20.61 -14.43 17.04
CA ILE A 85 -19.66 -13.81 16.11
C ILE A 85 -18.55 -14.76 15.68
N ASP A 86 -18.33 -15.88 16.36
CA ASP A 86 -17.33 -16.88 15.98
C ASP A 86 -17.82 -17.77 14.84
N ASP A 87 -19.14 -17.83 14.62
CA ASP A 87 -19.71 -18.45 13.44
C ASP A 87 -19.59 -17.50 12.23
N GLU A 88 -18.80 -17.91 11.23
CA GLU A 88 -18.63 -17.11 10.01
C GLU A 88 -19.94 -16.89 9.23
N ASN A 89 -20.92 -17.78 9.40
CA ASN A 89 -22.23 -17.76 8.76
C ASN A 89 -23.34 -17.21 9.67
N SER A 90 -22.99 -16.57 10.78
CA SER A 90 -23.94 -16.01 11.76
C SER A 90 -25.02 -15.15 11.09
N ALA A 91 -26.29 -15.50 11.28
CA ALA A 91 -27.43 -14.77 10.71
C ALA A 91 -27.53 -13.34 11.26
N THR A 92 -27.12 -13.11 12.52
CA THR A 92 -27.09 -11.78 13.14
C THR A 92 -25.99 -10.92 12.54
N SER A 93 -24.81 -11.49 12.30
CA SER A 93 -23.72 -10.81 11.59
C SER A 93 -24.11 -10.47 10.15
N GLN A 94 -24.80 -11.39 9.45
CA GLN A 94 -25.32 -11.13 8.11
C GLN A 94 -26.34 -9.98 8.12
N LYS A 95 -27.30 -9.99 9.05
CA LYS A 95 -28.28 -8.91 9.17
C LYS A 95 -27.63 -7.56 9.48
N GLY A 96 -26.66 -7.52 10.41
CA GLY A 96 -25.91 -6.30 10.71
C GLY A 96 -25.13 -5.78 9.51
N ARG A 97 -24.53 -6.67 8.70
CA ARG A 97 -23.82 -6.32 7.46
C ARG A 97 -24.76 -5.69 6.42
N GLU A 98 -25.94 -6.26 6.25
CA GLU A 98 -26.97 -5.71 5.35
C GLU A 98 -27.42 -4.32 5.79
N MET A 99 -27.60 -4.13 7.12
CA MET A 99 -27.90 -2.81 7.69
C MET A 99 -26.81 -1.80 7.38
N LEU A 100 -25.53 -2.14 7.57
CA LEU A 100 -24.40 -1.25 7.23
C LEU A 100 -24.40 -0.86 5.77
N ARG A 101 -24.54 -1.83 4.86
CA ARG A 101 -24.55 -1.57 3.42
C ARG A 101 -25.70 -0.66 3.04
N ALA A 102 -26.90 -0.94 3.52
CA ALA A 102 -28.09 -0.14 3.20
C ALA A 102 -27.98 1.30 3.73
N SER A 103 -27.58 1.46 5.01
CA SER A 103 -27.52 2.76 5.64
C SER A 103 -26.38 3.65 5.11
N LEU A 104 -25.23 3.05 4.74
CA LEU A 104 -24.07 3.79 4.29
C LEU A 104 -23.98 3.91 2.75
N ALA A 105 -24.86 3.24 1.99
CA ALA A 105 -24.86 3.32 0.52
C ALA A 105 -24.93 4.78 0.00
N PRO A 106 -25.79 5.68 0.51
CA PRO A 106 -25.83 7.06 0.03
C PRO A 106 -24.50 7.81 0.21
N MET A 107 -23.80 7.56 1.33
CA MET A 107 -22.48 8.14 1.60
C MET A 107 -21.41 7.58 0.64
N ILE A 108 -21.40 6.25 0.44
CA ILE A 108 -20.46 5.56 -0.46
C ILE A 108 -20.67 6.02 -1.91
N ASP A 109 -21.91 6.09 -2.37
CA ASP A 109 -22.25 6.48 -3.74
C ASP A 109 -22.00 8.00 -3.95
N GLY A 110 -22.28 8.82 -2.95
CA GLY A 110 -21.93 10.26 -2.97
C GLY A 110 -20.42 10.48 -3.05
N PHE A 111 -19.63 9.75 -2.29
CA PHE A 111 -18.17 9.79 -2.38
C PHE A 111 -17.70 9.37 -3.78
N ALA A 112 -18.23 8.25 -4.29
CA ALA A 112 -17.85 7.74 -5.61
C ALA A 112 -18.22 8.71 -6.75
N ALA A 113 -19.33 9.43 -6.62
CA ALA A 113 -19.74 10.44 -7.60
C ALA A 113 -18.76 11.63 -7.67
N VAL A 114 -18.09 11.98 -6.56
CA VAL A 114 -17.13 13.09 -6.49
C VAL A 114 -15.71 12.64 -6.85
N ILE A 115 -15.29 11.48 -6.34
CA ILE A 115 -13.90 11.01 -6.44
C ILE A 115 -13.68 10.09 -7.66
N GLY A 116 -14.76 9.46 -8.18
CA GLY A 116 -14.69 8.52 -9.32
C GLY A 116 -14.53 7.05 -8.93
N GLU A 117 -14.30 6.74 -7.64
CA GLU A 117 -14.19 5.37 -7.15
C GLU A 117 -14.82 5.22 -5.75
N LYS A 118 -15.27 4.01 -5.43
CA LYS A 118 -15.83 3.73 -4.10
C LYS A 118 -14.73 3.69 -3.05
N PRO A 119 -14.93 4.33 -1.87
CA PRO A 119 -13.97 4.25 -0.77
C PRO A 119 -13.90 2.81 -0.26
N GLN A 120 -12.70 2.31 -0.02
CA GLN A 120 -12.51 0.97 0.51
C GLN A 120 -12.59 0.97 2.04
N ILE A 121 -13.80 0.91 2.56
CA ILE A 121 -14.09 0.90 4.00
C ILE A 121 -14.43 -0.53 4.42
N HIS A 122 -13.74 -1.03 5.46
CA HIS A 122 -13.91 -2.36 6.00
C HIS A 122 -14.15 -2.32 7.50
N TYR A 123 -15.29 -2.79 7.94
CA TYR A 123 -15.62 -2.97 9.35
C TYR A 123 -15.24 -4.36 9.83
N HIS A 124 -14.80 -4.48 11.10
CA HIS A 124 -14.38 -5.72 11.72
C HIS A 124 -15.08 -5.97 13.03
N LEU A 125 -15.53 -7.20 13.26
CA LEU A 125 -15.96 -7.70 14.58
C LEU A 125 -14.72 -8.14 15.39
N PRO A 126 -14.78 -8.10 16.73
CA PRO A 126 -13.73 -8.65 17.57
C PRO A 126 -13.58 -10.18 17.39
N PRO A 127 -12.36 -10.76 17.61
CA PRO A 127 -11.10 -10.05 17.80
C PRO A 127 -10.56 -9.50 16.48
N ALA A 128 -10.76 -10.16 15.33
CA ALA A 128 -10.45 -9.73 14.00
C ALA A 128 -11.23 -10.57 12.98
N ARG A 129 -12.53 -10.36 12.89
CA ARG A 129 -13.39 -10.95 11.86
C ARG A 129 -13.88 -9.90 10.89
N SER A 130 -13.91 -10.24 9.60
CA SER A 130 -14.53 -9.37 8.61
C SER A 130 -16.00 -9.17 8.92
N PHE A 131 -16.45 -7.92 9.07
CA PHE A 131 -17.84 -7.62 9.26
C PHE A 131 -18.49 -7.11 7.98
N ALA A 132 -17.99 -6.01 7.40
CA ALA A 132 -18.54 -5.47 6.17
C ALA A 132 -17.47 -4.75 5.31
N ARG A 133 -17.20 -5.26 4.10
CA ARG A 133 -16.46 -4.55 3.05
C ARG A 133 -17.46 -3.79 2.20
N LEU A 134 -17.48 -2.46 2.34
CA LEU A 134 -18.55 -1.64 1.74
C LEU A 134 -18.42 -1.39 0.25
N TRP A 135 -17.24 -1.64 -0.34
CA TRP A 135 -17.01 -1.51 -1.80
C TRP A 135 -17.39 -2.77 -2.58
N ARG A 136 -17.91 -3.81 -1.90
CA ARG A 136 -18.26 -5.11 -2.50
C ARG A 136 -19.64 -5.56 -2.05
N ASP A 137 -20.34 -6.25 -2.95
CA ASP A 137 -21.63 -6.85 -2.61
C ASP A 137 -21.47 -8.08 -1.71
N LYS A 138 -20.32 -8.78 -1.79
CA LYS A 138 -20.00 -9.94 -0.96
C LYS A 138 -18.57 -9.83 -0.40
N GLN A 139 -18.37 -10.46 0.76
CA GLN A 139 -17.18 -10.25 1.58
C GLN A 139 -15.92 -10.84 1.00
N THR A 140 -15.94 -12.11 0.65
CA THR A 140 -14.74 -12.85 0.30
C THR A 140 -15.00 -13.89 -0.78
N LYS A 141 -13.93 -14.42 -1.37
CA LYS A 141 -13.98 -15.48 -2.36
C LYS A 141 -13.52 -16.78 -1.73
N LYS A 142 -14.35 -17.84 -1.79
CA LYS A 142 -13.97 -19.21 -1.43
C LYS A 142 -13.94 -20.06 -2.70
N GLY A 143 -12.75 -20.47 -3.13
CA GLY A 143 -12.55 -21.03 -4.46
C GLY A 143 -12.98 -20.00 -5.53
N ASP A 144 -13.89 -20.39 -6.42
CA ASP A 144 -14.38 -19.50 -7.49
C ASP A 144 -15.66 -18.73 -7.14
N LYS A 145 -16.23 -18.94 -5.95
CA LYS A 145 -17.49 -18.34 -5.54
C LYS A 145 -17.29 -17.20 -4.56
N TRP A 146 -17.94 -16.07 -4.82
CA TRP A 146 -18.08 -14.99 -3.87
C TRP A 146 -19.11 -15.35 -2.81
N VAL A 147 -18.73 -15.23 -1.52
CA VAL A 147 -19.57 -15.55 -0.36
C VAL A 147 -19.63 -14.36 0.60
N ASP A 148 -20.74 -14.27 1.33
CA ASP A 148 -21.00 -13.16 2.25
C ASP A 148 -20.95 -13.66 3.69
N ILE A 149 -19.75 -13.88 4.18
CA ILE A 149 -19.45 -14.46 5.50
C ILE A 149 -18.54 -13.54 6.31
N SER A 150 -18.45 -13.81 7.62
CA SER A 150 -17.51 -13.12 8.52
C SER A 150 -16.21 -13.93 8.64
N ASP A 151 -15.37 -13.86 7.60
CA ASP A 151 -14.10 -14.57 7.53
C ASP A 151 -13.13 -14.15 8.65
N ASP A 152 -12.38 -15.13 9.16
CA ASP A 152 -11.38 -14.91 10.21
C ASP A 152 -10.11 -14.28 9.62
N LEU A 153 -9.68 -13.17 10.22
CA LEU A 153 -8.51 -12.40 9.80
C LEU A 153 -7.35 -12.48 10.80
N THR A 154 -7.52 -13.19 11.91
CA THR A 154 -6.57 -13.20 13.04
C THR A 154 -5.17 -13.61 12.66
N SER A 155 -5.02 -14.51 11.68
CA SER A 155 -3.73 -15.07 11.29
C SER A 155 -2.83 -14.11 10.49
N PHE A 156 -3.40 -13.03 9.91
CA PHE A 156 -2.65 -12.15 9.01
C PHE A 156 -2.98 -10.66 9.13
N ARG A 157 -3.83 -10.27 10.10
CA ARG A 157 -4.23 -8.87 10.32
C ARG A 157 -3.90 -8.40 11.74
N PRO A 158 -2.60 -8.27 12.08
CA PRO A 158 -2.16 -7.79 13.39
C PRO A 158 -2.68 -6.37 13.71
N THR A 159 -2.80 -5.48 12.72
CA THR A 159 -3.32 -4.12 12.95
C THR A 159 -4.76 -4.12 13.45
N VAL A 160 -5.61 -5.01 12.91
CA VAL A 160 -7.02 -5.16 13.37
C VAL A 160 -7.06 -5.69 14.80
N LEU A 161 -6.23 -6.70 15.11
CA LEU A 161 -6.09 -7.23 16.47
C LEU A 161 -5.68 -6.15 17.46
N ASP A 162 -4.69 -5.34 17.10
CA ASP A 162 -4.16 -4.27 17.96
C ASP A 162 -5.21 -3.20 18.24
N VAL A 163 -5.93 -2.72 17.23
CA VAL A 163 -7.00 -1.73 17.40
C VAL A 163 -8.13 -2.30 18.26
N ASN A 164 -8.55 -3.55 18.01
CA ASN A 164 -9.62 -4.18 18.77
C ASN A 164 -9.23 -4.46 20.23
N LYS A 165 -7.94 -4.73 20.50
CA LYS A 165 -7.42 -4.97 21.85
C LYS A 165 -7.17 -3.68 22.62
N ASN A 166 -6.56 -2.69 21.98
CA ASN A 166 -6.02 -1.51 22.67
C ASN A 166 -6.96 -0.30 22.61
N GLY A 167 -7.98 -0.31 21.74
CA GLY A 167 -8.91 0.81 21.56
C GLY A 167 -8.26 2.08 21.02
N LYS A 168 -7.10 1.97 20.36
CA LYS A 168 -6.34 3.10 19.82
C LYS A 168 -6.30 3.02 18.30
N ALA A 169 -6.54 4.16 17.64
CA ALA A 169 -6.36 4.25 16.20
C ALA A 169 -4.88 4.06 15.81
N LEU A 170 -4.65 3.49 14.65
CA LEU A 170 -3.32 3.36 14.05
C LEU A 170 -3.40 3.47 12.53
N SER A 171 -2.25 3.76 11.91
CA SER A 171 -2.13 3.76 10.46
C SER A 171 -0.77 3.21 10.02
N GLY A 172 -0.66 2.78 8.78
CA GLY A 172 0.57 2.23 8.23
C GLY A 172 0.34 1.39 7.00
N VAL A 173 1.34 0.57 6.68
CA VAL A 173 1.32 -0.36 5.54
C VAL A 173 1.23 -1.79 6.06
N GLU A 174 0.30 -2.56 5.53
CA GLU A 174 0.12 -3.96 5.89
C GLU A 174 -0.22 -4.81 4.67
N VAL A 175 0.25 -6.05 4.66
CA VAL A 175 -0.06 -7.02 3.61
C VAL A 175 -1.49 -7.53 3.78
N GLY A 176 -2.26 -7.47 2.71
CA GLY A 176 -3.57 -8.10 2.61
C GLY A 176 -3.63 -9.08 1.44
N SER A 177 -4.82 -9.58 1.13
CA SER A 177 -5.02 -10.52 0.01
C SER A 177 -4.63 -9.94 -1.35
N GLY A 178 -4.68 -8.61 -1.52
CA GLY A 178 -4.28 -7.89 -2.74
C GLY A 178 -2.84 -7.42 -2.76
N GLY A 179 -2.01 -7.76 -1.75
CA GLY A 179 -0.65 -7.27 -1.56
C GLY A 179 -0.57 -6.17 -0.51
N PHE A 180 0.40 -5.27 -0.65
CA PHE A 180 0.54 -4.13 0.25
C PHE A 180 -0.57 -3.10 0.02
N GLU A 181 -1.16 -2.66 1.12
CA GLU A 181 -2.12 -1.55 1.14
C GLU A 181 -1.74 -0.56 2.25
N ILE A 182 -1.95 0.71 1.99
CA ILE A 182 -1.86 1.75 3.01
C ILE A 182 -3.19 1.73 3.77
N ARG A 183 -3.13 1.75 5.10
CA ARG A 183 -4.31 1.56 5.94
C ARG A 183 -4.36 2.58 7.05
N GLY A 184 -5.57 3.04 7.34
CA GLY A 184 -5.89 3.78 8.55
C GLY A 184 -7.01 3.08 9.30
N LEU A 185 -6.82 2.80 10.57
CA LEU A 185 -7.76 2.07 11.42
C LEU A 185 -8.21 2.92 12.60
N ALA A 186 -9.47 2.78 12.96
CA ALA A 186 -10.05 3.40 14.16
C ALA A 186 -10.94 2.40 14.93
N PRO A 187 -11.00 2.48 16.26
CA PRO A 187 -11.95 1.70 17.04
C PRO A 187 -13.38 2.17 16.77
N VAL A 188 -14.30 1.25 16.58
CA VAL A 188 -15.73 1.51 16.59
C VAL A 188 -16.22 1.45 18.04
N THR A 189 -16.76 2.55 18.53
CA THR A 189 -17.20 2.68 19.93
C THR A 189 -18.65 3.14 19.95
N GLY A 190 -19.48 2.46 20.72
CA GLY A 190 -20.87 2.85 20.94
C GLY A 190 -21.01 4.14 21.77
N LEU A 191 -22.21 4.69 21.80
CA LEU A 191 -22.52 5.91 22.55
C LEU A 191 -22.26 5.76 24.08
N ALA A 192 -22.31 4.54 24.58
CA ALA A 192 -21.98 4.22 25.98
C ALA A 192 -20.46 4.14 26.24
N GLY A 193 -19.62 4.37 25.25
CA GLY A 193 -18.17 4.33 25.38
C GLY A 193 -17.53 2.95 25.27
N ASN A 194 -18.32 1.88 25.14
CA ASN A 194 -17.81 0.53 24.94
C ASN A 194 -17.33 0.30 23.51
N GLN A 195 -16.20 -0.38 23.35
CA GLN A 195 -15.70 -0.76 22.04
C GLN A 195 -16.53 -1.91 21.47
N LEU A 196 -16.92 -1.79 20.21
CA LEU A 196 -17.75 -2.75 19.48
C LEU A 196 -16.95 -3.54 18.44
N GLY A 197 -15.86 -2.96 17.97
CA GLY A 197 -14.99 -3.52 16.94
C GLY A 197 -14.05 -2.45 16.39
N SER A 198 -13.71 -2.55 15.11
CA SER A 198 -12.88 -1.55 14.42
C SER A 198 -13.36 -1.32 12.99
N VAL A 199 -12.89 -0.23 12.41
CA VAL A 199 -13.04 0.07 10.99
C VAL A 199 -11.69 0.46 10.41
N GLU A 200 -11.43 0.01 9.19
CA GLU A 200 -10.28 0.46 8.40
C GLU A 200 -10.73 1.15 7.11
N VAL A 201 -9.88 2.05 6.65
CA VAL A 201 -9.92 2.60 5.29
C VAL A 201 -8.62 2.19 4.60
N LEU A 202 -8.75 1.61 3.40
CA LEU A 202 -7.63 1.17 2.59
C LEU A 202 -7.39 2.18 1.47
N VAL A 203 -6.10 2.47 1.22
CA VAL A 203 -5.65 3.30 0.12
C VAL A 203 -4.63 2.53 -0.69
N SER A 204 -4.86 2.45 -1.99
CA SER A 204 -3.95 1.76 -2.91
C SER A 204 -2.65 2.53 -3.08
N PHE A 205 -1.53 1.80 -3.18
CA PHE A 205 -0.23 2.37 -3.56
C PHE A 205 -0.23 3.05 -4.94
N THR A 206 -1.27 2.84 -5.77
CA THR A 206 -1.37 3.49 -7.08
C THR A 206 -1.22 5.00 -6.98
N HIS A 207 -1.89 5.63 -6.02
CA HIS A 207 -1.84 7.07 -5.85
C HIS A 207 -0.42 7.57 -5.52
N VAL A 208 0.32 6.81 -4.70
CA VAL A 208 1.72 7.12 -4.39
C VAL A 208 2.61 6.94 -5.60
N LEU A 209 2.47 5.80 -6.31
CA LEU A 209 3.28 5.50 -7.48
C LEU A 209 3.01 6.48 -8.64
N ASP A 210 1.76 6.83 -8.90
CA ASP A 210 1.39 7.78 -9.96
C ASP A 210 1.97 9.18 -9.67
N GLY A 211 1.98 9.60 -8.40
CA GLY A 211 2.64 10.83 -7.98
C GLY A 211 4.15 10.83 -8.22
N LEU A 212 4.82 9.69 -7.99
CA LEU A 212 6.27 9.54 -8.24
C LEU A 212 6.60 9.45 -9.73
N ASN A 213 5.71 8.92 -10.54
CA ASN A 213 5.88 8.74 -11.98
C ASN A 213 5.55 9.99 -12.82
N SER A 214 5.21 11.10 -12.20
CA SER A 214 4.89 12.36 -12.88
C SER A 214 6.09 13.03 -13.57
N GLY A 215 7.32 12.52 -13.38
CA GLY A 215 8.55 12.98 -14.02
C GLY A 215 8.89 12.20 -15.30
N ALA A 216 9.36 12.90 -16.33
CA ALA A 216 9.74 12.28 -17.61
C ALA A 216 10.85 11.23 -17.43
N GLY A 217 10.63 10.01 -17.94
CA GLY A 217 11.65 8.95 -18.02
C GLY A 217 11.91 8.17 -16.73
N GLN A 218 11.07 8.32 -15.70
CA GLN A 218 11.18 7.56 -14.46
C GLN A 218 9.95 6.71 -14.25
N THR A 219 10.16 5.47 -13.76
CA THR A 219 9.09 4.52 -13.45
C THR A 219 9.31 3.95 -12.06
N ALA A 220 8.35 4.14 -11.17
CA ALA A 220 8.34 3.49 -9.86
C ALA A 220 7.58 2.17 -9.94
N LEU A 221 8.19 1.10 -9.42
CA LEU A 221 7.63 -0.24 -9.36
C LEU A 221 7.56 -0.67 -7.90
N LEU A 222 6.48 -1.35 -7.53
CA LEU A 222 6.32 -1.90 -6.19
C LEU A 222 6.52 -3.41 -6.23
N TYR A 223 7.50 -3.88 -5.48
CA TYR A 223 7.77 -5.30 -5.28
C TYR A 223 7.51 -5.71 -3.83
N MET A 224 7.11 -6.95 -3.64
CA MET A 224 6.89 -7.57 -2.35
C MET A 224 7.75 -8.84 -2.23
N ASN A 225 8.27 -9.14 -1.04
CA ASN A 225 8.91 -10.43 -0.81
C ASN A 225 7.91 -11.57 -1.07
N ALA A 226 8.31 -12.55 -1.88
CA ALA A 226 7.46 -13.67 -2.28
C ALA A 226 6.99 -14.55 -1.11
N GLU A 227 7.65 -14.51 0.06
CA GLU A 227 7.21 -15.19 1.27
C GLU A 227 5.81 -14.74 1.75
N HIS A 228 5.39 -13.52 1.38
CA HIS A 228 4.07 -12.98 1.70
C HIS A 228 2.96 -13.46 0.76
N LEU A 229 3.27 -14.21 -0.31
CA LEU A 229 2.27 -14.76 -1.22
C LEU A 229 1.29 -15.73 -0.54
N LYS A 230 1.67 -16.30 0.60
CA LYS A 230 0.77 -17.11 1.44
C LYS A 230 -0.44 -16.30 1.96
N PHE A 231 -0.29 -14.98 2.12
CA PHE A 231 -1.35 -14.05 2.53
C PHE A 231 -1.90 -13.24 1.34
N ALA A 232 -1.01 -12.83 0.45
CA ALA A 232 -1.34 -12.04 -0.74
C ALA A 232 -1.81 -12.95 -1.88
N THR A 233 -2.91 -13.67 -1.67
CA THR A 233 -3.44 -14.68 -2.60
C THR A 233 -3.84 -14.11 -3.96
N GLY A 234 -4.18 -12.83 -4.03
CA GLY A 234 -4.49 -12.11 -5.26
C GLY A 234 -3.29 -11.91 -6.19
N LEU A 235 -2.05 -12.07 -5.68
CA LEU A 235 -0.81 -11.89 -6.43
C LEU A 235 -0.17 -13.23 -6.87
N GLN A 236 -0.90 -14.35 -6.74
CA GLN A 236 -0.38 -15.68 -7.09
C GLN A 236 -0.41 -15.98 -8.59
N ASP A 237 -1.09 -15.16 -9.39
CA ASP A 237 -1.08 -15.23 -10.86
C ASP A 237 0.26 -14.75 -11.40
N LYS A 238 1.14 -15.69 -11.78
CA LYS A 238 2.52 -15.41 -12.21
C LYS A 238 2.61 -14.64 -13.53
N ASP A 239 1.57 -14.69 -14.35
CA ASP A 239 1.54 -13.97 -15.62
C ASP A 239 1.31 -12.47 -15.41
N LYS A 240 0.53 -12.12 -14.37
CA LYS A 240 0.27 -10.74 -13.97
C LYS A 240 1.26 -10.20 -12.95
N HIS A 241 1.79 -11.09 -12.11
CA HIS A 241 2.67 -10.78 -11.00
C HIS A 241 3.93 -11.65 -11.07
N PRO A 242 4.84 -11.38 -12.02
CA PRO A 242 6.05 -12.18 -12.19
C PRO A 242 6.96 -12.08 -10.96
N ILE A 243 7.63 -13.20 -10.68
CA ILE A 243 8.68 -13.26 -9.66
C ILE A 243 9.99 -12.81 -10.31
N VAL A 244 10.66 -11.85 -9.69
CA VAL A 244 11.97 -11.35 -10.12
C VAL A 244 13.01 -11.61 -9.03
N ALA A 245 14.27 -11.79 -9.45
CA ALA A 245 15.39 -12.08 -8.55
C ALA A 245 15.08 -13.19 -7.52
N GLU A 246 14.31 -14.21 -7.92
CA GLU A 246 13.93 -15.40 -7.15
C GLU A 246 13.12 -15.13 -5.85
N SER A 247 13.06 -13.90 -5.38
CA SER A 247 12.53 -13.56 -4.06
C SER A 247 11.47 -12.48 -4.06
N TYR A 248 11.27 -11.75 -5.15
CA TYR A 248 10.35 -10.62 -5.18
C TYR A 248 9.27 -10.81 -6.23
N VAL A 249 8.03 -10.52 -5.84
CA VAL A 249 6.89 -10.52 -6.74
C VAL A 249 6.51 -9.09 -7.11
N LEU A 250 6.25 -8.82 -8.37
CA LEU A 250 5.76 -7.52 -8.81
C LEU A 250 4.31 -7.34 -8.33
N VAL A 251 4.11 -6.41 -7.42
CA VAL A 251 2.78 -6.05 -6.90
C VAL A 251 2.07 -5.12 -7.88
N ARG A 252 2.79 -4.07 -8.30
CA ARG A 252 2.27 -3.08 -9.24
C ARG A 252 3.39 -2.45 -10.03
N GLY A 253 3.19 -2.37 -11.35
CA GLY A 253 3.93 -1.52 -12.26
C GLY A 253 3.05 -0.35 -12.69
N THR A 254 3.65 0.69 -13.25
CA THR A 254 2.89 1.68 -14.01
C THR A 254 2.20 0.99 -15.17
N LYS A 255 0.97 1.36 -15.48
CA LYS A 255 0.39 1.04 -16.77
C LYS A 255 1.33 1.62 -17.82
N GLU A 256 2.06 0.76 -18.55
CA GLU A 256 2.66 1.18 -19.79
C GLU A 256 1.59 1.89 -20.60
N GLY A 257 1.93 3.09 -21.06
CA GLY A 257 0.98 3.94 -21.73
C GLY A 257 0.29 3.24 -22.89
N LYS A 258 -1.03 3.43 -22.93
CA LYS A 258 -1.75 3.36 -24.18
C LYS A 258 -1.41 4.58 -25.02
#